data_04261faef9934c08e4f856f536423d45
#
_entry.id   04261faef9934c08e4f856f536423d45
#
_cell.length_a   1.000
_cell.length_b   1.000
_cell.length_c   1.000
_cell.angle_alpha   90.00
_cell.angle_beta   90.00
_cell.angle_gamma   90.00
#
_symmetry.space_group_name_H-M   'P 1'
#
loop_
_entity.id
_entity.type
_entity.pdbx_description
1 polymer ?
#
loop_
_entity_poly.entity_id
_entity_poly.type
_entity_poly.pdbx_seq_one_letter_code
_entity_poly.pdbx_strand_id
1 'polypeptide(L)'
;PDYLIRLFHKLNVEVITLPYTCKPPKDWYPAWQNQFYLYDILKYMDGRMQENDTLLISDADCLCRTPLNTLFDAVRKDGSALYEFITDRAYSINGITLPQMEEVYQSCYGKEATSSITYYGGEFVALRKDIISKINIAYPQLWAFNLEYGKQHLFKLNEEAHILSLLAEHLSIRNTTANRYVKRMWTTPHFNNVQPGDENYPVWHLPYEKKRGLYYLYRLIGEKSEITDEADFWEKAGKYTGIPHISLKKKVKDRLTTLWMKFK
;
A
#
# COMPACT_ATOMS: atom_id res chain seq x y z
N PRO A 1 7.05 15.64 13.94
CA PRO A 1 8.24 16.33 14.43
C PRO A 1 8.63 17.43 13.45
N ASP A 2 8.96 18.60 13.96
CA ASP A 2 9.17 19.84 13.19
C ASP A 2 10.26 19.70 12.11
N TYR A 3 11.24 18.82 12.29
CA TYR A 3 12.29 18.62 11.29
C TYR A 3 11.77 17.96 10.02
N LEU A 4 10.82 17.02 10.12
CA LEU A 4 10.20 16.38 8.95
C LEU A 4 9.36 17.38 8.17
N ILE A 5 8.59 18.21 8.85
CA ILE A 5 7.80 19.28 8.23
C ILE A 5 8.72 20.22 7.47
N ARG A 6 9.84 20.66 8.09
CA ARG A 6 10.84 21.50 7.43
C ARG A 6 11.47 20.81 6.19
N LEU A 7 11.76 19.50 6.29
CA LEU A 7 12.29 18.73 5.17
C LEU A 7 11.28 18.67 4.02
N PHE A 8 10.02 18.39 4.31
CA PHE A 8 8.96 18.35 3.31
C PHE A 8 8.76 19.69 2.62
N HIS A 9 8.75 20.79 3.38
CA HIS A 9 8.72 22.14 2.79
C HIS A 9 9.92 22.41 1.89
N LYS A 10 11.14 22.02 2.32
CA LYS A 10 12.36 22.15 1.48
C LYS A 10 12.27 21.37 0.17
N LEU A 11 11.56 20.24 0.20
CA LEU A 11 11.34 19.38 -0.98
C LEU A 11 10.07 19.77 -1.78
N ASN A 12 9.44 20.89 -1.42
CA ASN A 12 8.20 21.37 -2.01
C ASN A 12 7.04 20.34 -1.91
N VAL A 13 7.00 19.61 -0.79
CA VAL A 13 5.96 18.62 -0.47
C VAL A 13 4.95 19.28 0.45
N GLU A 14 3.68 19.29 0.05
CA GLU A 14 2.56 19.74 0.88
C GLU A 14 2.28 18.70 1.98
N VAL A 15 2.18 19.17 3.23
CA VAL A 15 1.82 18.33 4.38
C VAL A 15 0.38 18.62 4.76
N ILE A 16 -0.49 17.62 4.58
CA ILE A 16 -1.91 17.71 4.90
C ILE A 16 -2.18 16.81 6.10
N THR A 17 -2.76 17.40 7.15
CA THR A 17 -3.21 16.65 8.33
C THR A 17 -4.72 16.54 8.31
N LEU A 18 -5.23 15.31 8.29
CA LEU A 18 -6.66 15.02 8.32
C LEU A 18 -7.05 14.36 9.65
N PRO A 19 -8.28 14.60 10.14
CA PRO A 19 -8.81 13.82 11.25
C PRO A 19 -8.96 12.35 10.84
N TYR A 20 -8.60 11.43 11.73
CA TYR A 20 -8.84 10.00 11.52
C TYR A 20 -10.23 9.64 12.05
N THR A 21 -11.20 9.49 11.15
CA THR A 21 -12.61 9.23 11.49
C THR A 21 -13.01 7.76 11.33
N CYS A 22 -12.40 7.05 10.39
CA CYS A 22 -12.67 5.63 10.10
C CYS A 22 -11.93 4.69 11.06
N LYS A 23 -12.04 4.93 12.38
CA LYS A 23 -11.33 4.14 13.39
C LYS A 23 -12.06 2.84 13.70
N PRO A 24 -11.36 1.67 13.64
CA PRO A 24 -11.91 0.43 14.16
C PRO A 24 -11.99 0.46 15.70
N PRO A 25 -12.82 -0.38 16.33
CA PRO A 25 -12.84 -0.56 17.78
C PRO A 25 -11.46 -0.97 18.33
N LYS A 26 -11.20 -0.64 19.61
CA LYS A 26 -9.89 -0.90 20.25
C LYS A 26 -9.48 -2.37 20.24
N ASP A 27 -10.44 -3.28 20.39
CA ASP A 27 -10.20 -4.72 20.44
C ASP A 27 -10.25 -5.40 19.07
N TRP A 28 -10.20 -4.60 18.02
CA TRP A 28 -10.14 -5.08 16.64
C TRP A 28 -8.77 -5.72 16.35
N TYR A 29 -8.54 -6.17 15.14
CA TYR A 29 -7.26 -6.77 14.75
C TYR A 29 -6.08 -5.82 15.08
N PRO A 30 -5.08 -6.24 15.87
CA PRO A 30 -4.09 -5.32 16.44
C PRO A 30 -3.13 -4.69 15.40
N ALA A 31 -2.89 -5.39 14.29
CA ALA A 31 -2.13 -4.84 13.16
C ALA A 31 -3.05 -4.01 12.25
N TRP A 32 -2.48 -3.05 11.54
CA TRP A 32 -3.12 -2.33 10.43
C TRP A 32 -4.31 -1.42 10.79
N GLN A 33 -4.63 -1.22 12.06
CA GLN A 33 -5.76 -0.37 12.49
C GLN A 33 -5.72 1.06 11.94
N ASN A 34 -4.53 1.61 11.72
CA ASN A 34 -4.37 2.97 11.21
C ASN A 34 -4.56 3.07 9.69
N GLN A 35 -4.64 1.97 8.97
CA GLN A 35 -4.69 1.98 7.51
C GLN A 35 -6.07 2.36 6.97
N PHE A 36 -7.14 2.20 7.75
CA PHE A 36 -8.46 2.73 7.41
C PHE A 36 -8.48 4.25 7.18
N TYR A 37 -7.40 4.95 7.55
CA TYR A 37 -7.16 6.36 7.20
C TYR A 37 -7.20 6.63 5.69
N LEU A 38 -6.99 5.61 4.86
CA LEU A 38 -7.18 5.66 3.41
C LEU A 38 -8.52 6.32 3.04
N TYR A 39 -9.61 5.99 3.73
CA TYR A 39 -10.95 6.49 3.41
C TYR A 39 -11.15 7.96 3.80
N ASP A 40 -10.48 8.44 4.84
CA ASP A 40 -10.43 9.87 5.16
C ASP A 40 -9.67 10.64 4.07
N ILE A 41 -8.58 10.05 3.52
CA ILE A 41 -7.84 10.62 2.38
C ILE A 41 -8.72 10.68 1.13
N LEU A 42 -9.39 9.58 0.77
CA LEU A 42 -10.28 9.55 -0.40
C LEU A 42 -11.40 10.58 -0.28
N LYS A 43 -12.03 10.70 0.88
CA LYS A 43 -13.07 11.69 1.14
C LYS A 43 -12.56 13.13 1.00
N TYR A 44 -11.37 13.41 1.54
CA TYR A 44 -10.76 14.73 1.43
C TYR A 44 -10.40 15.07 -0.02
N MET A 45 -9.77 14.14 -0.72
CA MET A 45 -9.37 14.35 -2.12
C MET A 45 -10.56 14.48 -3.06
N ASP A 46 -11.66 13.77 -2.78
CA ASP A 46 -12.90 13.89 -3.55
C ASP A 46 -13.42 15.31 -3.64
N GLY A 47 -13.32 16.09 -2.56
CA GLY A 47 -13.70 17.51 -2.53
C GLY A 47 -12.71 18.47 -3.22
N ARG A 48 -11.50 18.01 -3.56
CA ARG A 48 -10.43 18.86 -4.13
C ARG A 48 -10.11 18.57 -5.59
N MET A 49 -10.40 17.37 -6.05
CA MET A 49 -10.11 16.92 -7.41
C MET A 49 -11.16 17.41 -8.41
N GLN A 50 -10.71 17.69 -9.63
CA GLN A 50 -11.56 17.96 -10.78
C GLN A 50 -11.94 16.65 -11.49
N GLU A 51 -12.91 16.69 -12.40
CA GLU A 51 -13.55 15.49 -12.98
C GLU A 51 -12.58 14.47 -13.60
N ASN A 52 -11.51 14.92 -14.25
CA ASN A 52 -10.55 14.03 -14.91
C ASN A 52 -9.25 13.84 -14.12
N ASP A 53 -9.18 14.37 -12.92
CA ASP A 53 -8.00 14.20 -12.09
C ASP A 53 -7.82 12.74 -11.66
N THR A 54 -6.57 12.38 -11.48
CA THR A 54 -6.16 11.05 -10.99
C THR A 54 -5.34 11.20 -9.71
N LEU A 55 -5.59 10.33 -8.76
CA LEU A 55 -4.87 10.24 -7.49
C LEU A 55 -4.10 8.94 -7.43
N LEU A 56 -2.83 9.00 -7.06
CA LEU A 56 -2.06 7.84 -6.64
C LEU A 56 -1.81 7.92 -5.13
N ILE A 57 -2.21 6.90 -4.41
CA ILE A 57 -1.86 6.67 -3.01
C ILE A 57 -0.83 5.55 -2.98
N SER A 58 0.29 5.79 -2.34
CA SER A 58 1.34 4.78 -2.16
C SER A 58 1.89 4.80 -0.74
N ASP A 59 2.36 3.65 -0.27
CA ASP A 59 3.09 3.56 0.98
C ASP A 59 4.40 4.37 0.93
N ALA A 60 4.80 4.91 2.09
CA ALA A 60 6.01 5.73 2.21
C ALA A 60 7.33 4.95 2.06
N ASP A 61 7.27 3.63 1.97
CA ASP A 61 8.40 2.74 1.70
C ASP A 61 8.49 2.30 0.23
N CYS A 62 7.94 3.10 -0.66
CA CYS A 62 8.09 2.98 -2.09
C CYS A 62 9.23 3.87 -2.61
N LEU A 63 10.03 3.33 -3.53
CA LEU A 63 11.00 4.08 -4.34
C LEU A 63 10.52 4.13 -5.78
N CYS A 64 10.27 5.32 -6.30
CA CYS A 64 9.86 5.54 -7.69
C CYS A 64 11.10 5.72 -8.56
N ARG A 65 11.31 4.81 -9.51
CA ARG A 65 12.48 4.76 -10.38
C ARG A 65 12.29 5.50 -11.70
N THR A 66 11.08 5.45 -12.23
CA THR A 66 10.79 6.06 -13.54
C THR A 66 9.51 6.89 -13.46
N PRO A 67 9.32 7.88 -14.33
CA PRO A 67 8.06 8.62 -14.41
C PRO A 67 6.85 7.71 -14.61
N LEU A 68 5.74 8.02 -13.95
CA LEU A 68 4.51 7.22 -13.94
C LEU A 68 3.45 7.76 -14.91
N ASN A 69 3.83 8.53 -15.93
CA ASN A 69 2.90 9.15 -16.88
C ASN A 69 1.97 8.11 -17.54
N THR A 70 2.54 6.97 -17.96
CA THR A 70 1.76 5.88 -18.60
C THR A 70 0.80 5.21 -17.62
N LEU A 71 1.11 5.16 -16.32
CA LEU A 71 0.16 4.72 -15.29
C LEU A 71 -1.02 5.69 -15.21
N PHE A 72 -0.75 7.00 -15.14
CA PHE A 72 -1.81 8.01 -15.06
C PHE A 72 -2.65 8.05 -16.33
N ASP A 73 -2.07 7.81 -17.51
CA ASP A 73 -2.82 7.68 -18.76
C ASP A 73 -3.77 6.46 -18.71
N ALA A 74 -3.29 5.32 -18.22
CA ALA A 74 -4.12 4.14 -18.04
C ALA A 74 -5.26 4.40 -17.03
N VAL A 75 -4.98 5.08 -15.90
CA VAL A 75 -6.00 5.43 -14.90
C VAL A 75 -7.02 6.41 -15.49
N ARG A 76 -6.61 7.40 -16.27
CA ARG A 76 -7.54 8.32 -16.95
C ARG A 76 -8.48 7.56 -17.89
N LYS A 77 -7.97 6.57 -18.61
CA LYS A 77 -8.75 5.75 -19.53
C LYS A 77 -9.68 4.78 -18.79
N ASP A 78 -9.14 4.00 -17.86
CA ASP A 78 -9.78 2.82 -17.30
C ASP A 78 -10.43 3.08 -15.92
N GLY A 79 -10.22 4.27 -15.34
CA GLY A 79 -10.76 4.72 -14.06
C GLY A 79 -9.90 4.33 -12.85
N SER A 80 -9.13 3.26 -12.93
CA SER A 80 -8.32 2.77 -11.81
C SER A 80 -7.11 1.97 -12.25
N ALA A 81 -6.13 1.82 -11.35
CA ALA A 81 -5.11 0.80 -11.39
C ALA A 81 -4.82 0.34 -9.95
N LEU A 82 -5.14 -0.90 -9.65
CA LEU A 82 -5.03 -1.50 -8.33
C LEU A 82 -3.94 -2.57 -8.33
N TYR A 83 -3.22 -2.68 -7.22
CA TYR A 83 -2.20 -3.70 -7.04
C TYR A 83 -2.85 -5.00 -6.53
N GLU A 84 -2.90 -6.03 -7.36
CA GLU A 84 -3.37 -7.34 -6.98
C GLU A 84 -2.27 -8.11 -6.24
N PHE A 85 -2.59 -8.58 -5.04
CA PHE A 85 -1.78 -9.53 -4.32
C PHE A 85 -2.28 -10.95 -4.59
N ILE A 86 -1.57 -11.66 -5.48
CA ILE A 86 -1.92 -13.02 -5.87
C ILE A 86 -1.51 -13.98 -4.74
N THR A 87 -2.48 -14.74 -4.23
CA THR A 87 -2.27 -15.72 -3.16
C THR A 87 -3.20 -16.91 -3.31
N ASP A 88 -2.92 -17.98 -2.56
CA ASP A 88 -3.85 -19.10 -2.42
C ASP A 88 -5.15 -18.62 -1.75
N ARG A 89 -6.30 -19.10 -2.21
CA ARG A 89 -7.61 -18.71 -1.66
C ARG A 89 -7.79 -19.05 -0.18
N ALA A 90 -7.14 -20.12 0.29
CA ALA A 90 -7.18 -20.54 1.68
C ALA A 90 -6.17 -19.79 2.56
N TYR A 91 -5.28 -19.00 1.97
CA TYR A 91 -4.32 -18.20 2.73
C TYR A 91 -5.02 -17.10 3.52
N SER A 92 -4.73 -17.04 4.82
CA SER A 92 -5.27 -16.00 5.68
C SER A 92 -4.49 -14.69 5.51
N ILE A 93 -5.11 -13.71 4.90
CA ILE A 93 -4.57 -12.36 4.77
C ILE A 93 -5.06 -11.55 5.97
N ASN A 94 -4.16 -11.24 6.89
CA ASN A 94 -4.48 -10.45 8.09
C ASN A 94 -5.76 -10.90 8.82
N GLY A 95 -5.91 -12.23 8.98
CA GLY A 95 -6.96 -12.84 9.78
C GLY A 95 -8.25 -13.21 9.04
N ILE A 96 -8.29 -13.08 7.71
CA ILE A 96 -9.43 -13.46 6.88
C ILE A 96 -8.96 -14.07 5.55
N THR A 97 -9.68 -15.08 5.04
CA THR A 97 -9.43 -15.72 3.75
C THR A 97 -10.33 -15.13 2.66
N LEU A 98 -10.00 -15.37 1.38
CA LEU A 98 -10.86 -14.94 0.27
C LEU A 98 -12.28 -15.51 0.35
N PRO A 99 -12.52 -16.81 0.65
CA PRO A 99 -13.87 -17.33 0.87
C PRO A 99 -14.64 -16.61 1.99
N GLN A 100 -13.97 -16.27 3.09
CA GLN A 100 -14.58 -15.49 4.17
C GLN A 100 -14.90 -14.05 3.75
N MET A 101 -14.06 -13.43 2.90
CA MET A 101 -14.38 -12.13 2.30
C MET A 101 -15.61 -12.20 1.39
N GLU A 102 -15.77 -13.29 0.63
CA GLU A 102 -16.96 -13.54 -0.19
C GLU A 102 -18.23 -13.71 0.67
N GLU A 103 -18.12 -14.39 1.81
CA GLU A 103 -19.22 -14.51 2.79
C GLU A 103 -19.64 -13.13 3.35
N VAL A 104 -18.65 -12.28 3.72
CA VAL A 104 -18.93 -10.92 4.18
C VAL A 104 -19.60 -10.10 3.07
N TYR A 105 -19.13 -10.24 1.82
CA TYR A 105 -19.72 -9.57 0.67
C TYR A 105 -21.17 -9.98 0.46
N GLN A 106 -21.45 -11.29 0.42
CA GLN A 106 -22.80 -11.82 0.25
C GLN A 106 -23.73 -11.35 1.38
N SER A 107 -23.24 -11.39 2.62
CA SER A 107 -24.00 -10.95 3.80
C SER A 107 -24.32 -9.45 3.75
N CYS A 108 -23.38 -8.62 3.27
CA CYS A 108 -23.55 -7.17 3.18
C CYS A 108 -24.49 -6.74 2.03
N TYR A 109 -24.35 -7.38 0.87
CA TYR A 109 -25.04 -6.94 -0.36
C TYR A 109 -26.21 -7.84 -0.78
N GLY A 110 -26.45 -8.95 -0.08
CA GLY A 110 -27.52 -9.90 -0.39
C GLY A 110 -27.36 -10.64 -1.72
N LYS A 111 -26.15 -10.65 -2.28
CA LYS A 111 -25.82 -11.30 -3.55
C LYS A 111 -24.42 -11.90 -3.52
N GLU A 112 -24.20 -12.94 -4.27
CA GLU A 112 -22.85 -13.48 -4.46
C GLU A 112 -21.97 -12.52 -5.28
N ALA A 113 -20.67 -12.61 -5.07
CA ALA A 113 -19.69 -11.94 -5.94
C ALA A 113 -19.82 -12.50 -7.36
N THR A 114 -19.66 -11.64 -8.37
CA THR A 114 -19.80 -12.05 -9.78
C THR A 114 -18.64 -12.93 -10.24
N SER A 115 -17.53 -12.92 -9.50
CA SER A 115 -16.37 -13.81 -9.63
C SER A 115 -15.74 -13.99 -8.26
N SER A 116 -14.69 -14.81 -8.19
CA SER A 116 -13.84 -14.80 -6.99
C SER A 116 -13.34 -13.40 -6.67
N ILE A 117 -13.44 -12.98 -5.41
CA ILE A 117 -12.92 -11.69 -4.96
C ILE A 117 -11.41 -11.64 -5.20
N THR A 118 -10.97 -10.58 -5.84
CA THR A 118 -9.55 -10.25 -5.98
C THR A 118 -9.13 -9.42 -4.78
N TYR A 119 -8.06 -9.84 -4.09
CA TYR A 119 -7.49 -9.04 -3.03
C TYR A 119 -6.56 -7.96 -3.59
N TYR A 120 -6.91 -6.72 -3.35
CA TYR A 120 -6.10 -5.55 -3.72
C TYR A 120 -5.39 -4.99 -2.50
N GLY A 121 -4.05 -4.89 -2.58
CA GLY A 121 -3.26 -4.27 -1.52
C GLY A 121 -3.45 -2.76 -1.46
N GLY A 122 -3.49 -2.21 -0.24
CA GLY A 122 -3.64 -0.76 -0.02
C GLY A 122 -2.37 0.06 -0.29
N GLU A 123 -1.25 -0.59 -0.49
CA GLU A 123 0.06 0.05 -0.65
C GLU A 123 0.27 0.79 -1.96
N PHE A 124 -0.56 0.56 -2.97
CA PHE A 124 -0.48 1.23 -4.27
C PHE A 124 -1.85 1.25 -4.94
N VAL A 125 -2.54 2.37 -4.82
CA VAL A 125 -3.92 2.56 -5.27
C VAL A 125 -3.98 3.80 -6.14
N ALA A 126 -4.23 3.64 -7.45
CA ALA A 126 -4.41 4.75 -8.37
C ALA A 126 -5.86 4.81 -8.86
N LEU A 127 -6.51 5.95 -8.69
CA LEU A 127 -7.93 6.14 -8.94
C LEU A 127 -8.20 7.46 -9.66
N ARG A 128 -9.17 7.45 -10.58
CA ARG A 128 -9.75 8.66 -11.14
C ARG A 128 -10.85 9.20 -10.23
N LYS A 129 -11.09 10.50 -10.30
CA LYS A 129 -12.03 11.24 -9.46
C LYS A 129 -13.43 10.59 -9.36
N ASP A 130 -14.01 10.16 -10.48
CA ASP A 130 -15.35 9.56 -10.51
C ASP A 130 -15.39 8.21 -9.73
N ILE A 131 -14.29 7.45 -9.76
CA ILE A 131 -14.16 6.21 -8.97
C ILE A 131 -14.05 6.51 -7.49
N ILE A 132 -13.29 7.54 -7.12
CA ILE A 132 -13.19 8.00 -5.73
C ILE A 132 -14.57 8.39 -5.19
N SER A 133 -15.36 9.15 -5.98
CA SER A 133 -16.71 9.51 -5.59
C SER A 133 -17.62 8.30 -5.38
N LYS A 134 -17.55 7.29 -6.27
CA LYS A 134 -18.31 6.04 -6.11
C LYS A 134 -17.90 5.27 -4.85
N ILE A 135 -16.60 5.18 -4.56
CA ILE A 135 -16.08 4.56 -3.34
C ILE A 135 -16.61 5.31 -2.11
N ASN A 136 -16.57 6.64 -2.09
CA ASN A 136 -17.05 7.45 -0.96
C ASN A 136 -18.55 7.29 -0.72
N ILE A 137 -19.35 7.03 -1.76
CA ILE A 137 -20.78 6.74 -1.64
C ILE A 137 -21.01 5.33 -1.07
N ALA A 138 -20.26 4.33 -1.53
CA ALA A 138 -20.47 2.92 -1.15
C ALA A 138 -19.80 2.54 0.19
N TYR A 139 -18.67 3.16 0.53
CA TYR A 139 -17.89 2.86 1.72
C TYR A 139 -18.70 2.89 3.04
N PRO A 140 -19.53 3.92 3.34
CA PRO A 140 -20.21 4.00 4.63
C PRO A 140 -21.12 2.80 4.92
N GLN A 141 -21.79 2.25 3.90
CA GLN A 141 -22.63 1.07 4.05
C GLN A 141 -21.78 -0.15 4.45
N LEU A 142 -20.70 -0.43 3.70
CA LEU A 142 -19.84 -1.57 3.97
C LEU A 142 -19.13 -1.43 5.33
N TRP A 143 -18.69 -0.22 5.68
CA TRP A 143 -18.05 0.05 6.97
C TRP A 143 -19.02 -0.20 8.14
N ALA A 144 -20.22 0.38 8.09
CA ALA A 144 -21.24 0.17 9.14
C ALA A 144 -21.60 -1.32 9.26
N PHE A 145 -21.78 -2.00 8.14
CA PHE A 145 -22.02 -3.44 8.11
C PHE A 145 -20.86 -4.22 8.76
N ASN A 146 -19.61 -3.93 8.39
CA ASN A 146 -18.43 -4.61 8.92
C ASN A 146 -18.30 -4.44 10.45
N LEU A 147 -18.60 -3.24 10.96
CA LEU A 147 -18.60 -2.99 12.41
C LEU A 147 -19.64 -3.84 13.14
N GLU A 148 -20.84 -4.01 12.60
CA GLU A 148 -21.89 -4.81 13.19
C GLU A 148 -21.64 -6.32 13.03
N TYR A 149 -21.24 -6.74 11.82
CA TYR A 149 -20.89 -8.12 11.51
C TYR A 149 -19.76 -8.63 12.43
N GLY A 150 -18.73 -7.80 12.64
CA GLY A 150 -17.58 -8.13 13.48
C GLY A 150 -17.91 -8.32 14.97
N LYS A 151 -19.07 -7.85 15.46
CA LYS A 151 -19.53 -8.12 16.83
C LYS A 151 -20.10 -9.53 17.01
N GLN A 152 -20.61 -10.12 15.94
CA GLN A 152 -21.35 -11.37 15.95
C GLN A 152 -20.56 -12.54 15.38
N HIS A 153 -19.47 -12.28 14.65
CA HIS A 153 -18.72 -13.28 13.91
C HIS A 153 -17.24 -13.31 14.32
N LEU A 154 -16.61 -14.47 14.14
CA LEU A 154 -15.20 -14.69 14.46
C LEU A 154 -14.24 -13.99 13.49
N PHE A 155 -14.70 -13.66 12.27
CA PHE A 155 -13.92 -12.96 11.26
C PHE A 155 -14.65 -11.72 10.74
N LYS A 156 -13.89 -10.79 10.23
CA LYS A 156 -14.34 -9.49 9.73
C LYS A 156 -13.26 -8.86 8.84
N LEU A 157 -13.58 -7.76 8.17
CA LEU A 157 -12.61 -7.02 7.36
C LEU A 157 -11.68 -6.23 8.30
N ASN A 158 -10.43 -6.66 8.40
CA ASN A 158 -9.47 -6.20 9.42
C ASN A 158 -8.59 -5.03 8.98
N GLU A 159 -8.59 -4.70 7.69
CA GLU A 159 -7.76 -3.64 7.12
C GLU A 159 -8.47 -2.96 5.94
N GLU A 160 -7.95 -1.82 5.51
CA GLU A 160 -8.48 -1.03 4.40
C GLU A 160 -8.48 -1.81 3.08
N ALA A 161 -7.48 -2.65 2.87
CA ALA A 161 -7.32 -3.46 1.66
C ALA A 161 -8.45 -4.50 1.49
N HIS A 162 -8.95 -5.09 2.58
CA HIS A 162 -10.13 -5.96 2.55
C HIS A 162 -11.37 -5.19 2.09
N ILE A 163 -11.58 -4.00 2.65
CA ILE A 163 -12.73 -3.14 2.28
C ILE A 163 -12.58 -2.67 0.83
N LEU A 164 -11.38 -2.24 0.42
CA LEU A 164 -11.10 -1.85 -0.97
C LEU A 164 -11.45 -2.97 -1.95
N SER A 165 -11.07 -4.20 -1.62
CA SER A 165 -11.33 -5.38 -2.46
C SER A 165 -12.82 -5.66 -2.62
N LEU A 166 -13.62 -5.56 -1.54
CA LEU A 166 -15.07 -5.71 -1.61
C LEU A 166 -15.75 -4.56 -2.36
N LEU A 167 -15.28 -3.33 -2.16
CA LEU A 167 -15.78 -2.17 -2.90
C LEU A 167 -15.45 -2.28 -4.39
N ALA A 168 -14.26 -2.76 -4.73
CA ALA A 168 -13.85 -2.98 -6.11
C ALA A 168 -14.77 -4.00 -6.81
N GLU A 169 -15.11 -5.11 -6.14
CA GLU A 169 -16.09 -6.07 -6.64
C GLU A 169 -17.48 -5.44 -6.78
N HIS A 170 -17.95 -4.73 -5.74
CA HIS A 170 -19.29 -4.10 -5.74
C HIS A 170 -19.47 -3.06 -6.85
N LEU A 171 -18.43 -2.29 -7.12
CA LEU A 171 -18.41 -1.21 -8.11
C LEU A 171 -17.90 -1.68 -9.49
N SER A 172 -17.60 -2.98 -9.64
CA SER A 172 -17.04 -3.57 -10.86
C SER A 172 -15.72 -2.94 -11.30
N ILE A 173 -14.90 -2.54 -10.34
CA ILE A 173 -13.56 -1.98 -10.56
C ILE A 173 -12.55 -3.12 -10.57
N ARG A 174 -12.25 -3.68 -11.74
CA ARG A 174 -11.37 -4.84 -11.87
C ARG A 174 -10.16 -4.50 -12.75
N ASN A 175 -9.24 -3.74 -12.22
CA ASN A 175 -8.07 -3.32 -13.00
C ASN A 175 -6.78 -3.58 -12.20
N THR A 176 -6.00 -4.55 -12.65
CA THR A 176 -4.71 -4.97 -12.07
C THR A 176 -3.52 -4.33 -12.77
N THR A 177 -3.73 -3.25 -13.52
CA THR A 177 -2.67 -2.56 -14.28
C THR A 177 -1.50 -2.14 -13.38
N ALA A 178 -1.75 -1.84 -12.10
CA ALA A 178 -0.69 -1.46 -11.16
C ALA A 178 0.40 -2.52 -11.02
N ASN A 179 0.10 -3.82 -11.22
CA ASN A 179 1.09 -4.89 -11.15
C ASN A 179 2.23 -4.78 -12.17
N ARG A 180 2.05 -3.96 -13.22
CA ARG A 180 3.10 -3.63 -14.20
C ARG A 180 4.05 -2.54 -13.71
N TYR A 181 3.63 -1.77 -12.71
CA TYR A 181 4.34 -0.58 -12.24
C TYR A 181 4.98 -0.78 -10.87
N VAL A 182 4.37 -1.59 -10.01
CA VAL A 182 4.86 -1.79 -8.66
C VAL A 182 5.04 -3.27 -8.36
N LYS A 183 6.09 -3.59 -7.62
CA LYS A 183 6.28 -4.91 -7.02
C LYS A 183 6.58 -4.78 -5.54
N ARG A 184 5.83 -5.54 -4.72
CA ARG A 184 6.14 -5.71 -3.30
C ARG A 184 7.31 -6.67 -3.16
N MET A 185 8.46 -6.13 -2.76
CA MET A 185 9.73 -6.86 -2.66
C MET A 185 10.06 -7.14 -1.20
N TRP A 186 9.99 -8.40 -0.84
CA TRP A 186 10.42 -8.88 0.48
C TRP A 186 11.88 -9.33 0.41
N THR A 187 12.70 -8.72 1.26
CA THR A 187 14.15 -8.99 1.34
C THR A 187 14.52 -9.57 2.70
N THR A 188 13.56 -10.25 3.36
CA THR A 188 13.79 -10.83 4.69
C THR A 188 14.69 -12.07 4.61
N PRO A 189 15.39 -12.45 5.70
CA PRO A 189 16.17 -13.67 5.73
C PRO A 189 15.36 -14.96 5.53
N HIS A 190 14.08 -14.93 5.87
CA HIS A 190 13.19 -16.10 5.82
C HIS A 190 12.29 -16.13 4.61
N PHE A 191 12.08 -14.99 3.98
CA PHE A 191 11.25 -14.86 2.80
C PHE A 191 11.79 -13.78 1.87
N ASN A 192 12.24 -14.20 0.69
CA ASN A 192 12.75 -13.32 -0.35
C ASN A 192 12.05 -13.69 -1.66
N ASN A 193 11.29 -12.76 -2.21
CA ASN A 193 10.58 -12.92 -3.47
C ASN A 193 11.20 -12.11 -4.62
N VAL A 194 12.39 -11.51 -4.38
CA VAL A 194 13.09 -10.74 -5.41
C VAL A 194 13.70 -11.67 -6.43
N GLN A 195 13.47 -11.39 -7.70
CA GLN A 195 13.99 -12.12 -8.85
C GLN A 195 14.87 -11.20 -9.71
N PRO A 196 15.81 -11.75 -10.49
CA PRO A 196 16.53 -10.97 -11.49
C PRO A 196 15.55 -10.30 -12.45
N GLY A 197 15.75 -9.01 -12.71
CA GLY A 197 14.84 -8.19 -13.52
C GLY A 197 13.87 -7.33 -12.68
N ASP A 198 13.66 -7.64 -11.42
CA ASP A 198 12.78 -6.86 -10.54
C ASP A 198 13.33 -5.44 -10.30
N GLU A 199 14.65 -5.26 -10.42
CA GLU A 199 15.29 -3.95 -10.38
C GLU A 199 14.78 -2.99 -11.45
N ASN A 200 14.11 -3.49 -12.49
CA ASN A 200 13.55 -2.69 -13.58
C ASN A 200 12.12 -2.21 -13.34
N TYR A 201 11.47 -2.66 -12.26
CA TYR A 201 10.14 -2.14 -11.91
C TYR A 201 10.16 -0.62 -11.71
N PRO A 202 9.17 0.11 -12.25
CA PRO A 202 9.03 1.55 -12.05
C PRO A 202 8.96 1.96 -10.58
N VAL A 203 8.33 1.13 -9.73
CA VAL A 203 8.21 1.37 -8.29
C VAL A 203 8.61 0.11 -7.52
N TRP A 204 9.53 0.29 -6.57
CA TRP A 204 9.91 -0.74 -5.60
C TRP A 204 9.17 -0.49 -4.30
N HIS A 205 8.26 -1.36 -3.90
CA HIS A 205 7.67 -1.34 -2.57
C HIS A 205 8.47 -2.24 -1.63
N LEU A 206 9.00 -1.69 -0.54
CA LEU A 206 10.08 -2.28 0.26
C LEU A 206 9.70 -2.39 1.76
N PRO A 207 8.69 -3.19 2.14
CA PRO A 207 8.16 -3.21 3.51
C PRO A 207 9.19 -3.56 4.58
N TYR A 208 10.13 -4.45 4.25
CA TYR A 208 11.16 -4.89 5.19
C TYR A 208 12.28 -3.86 5.39
N GLU A 209 12.47 -2.96 4.44
CA GLU A 209 13.61 -2.05 4.39
C GLU A 209 13.39 -0.72 5.14
N LYS A 210 12.19 -0.45 5.68
CA LYS A 210 11.83 0.79 6.40
C LYS A 210 12.89 1.21 7.44
N LYS A 211 13.33 0.26 8.28
CA LYS A 211 14.33 0.49 9.34
C LYS A 211 15.72 -0.02 8.97
N ARG A 212 15.96 -0.33 7.70
CA ARG A 212 17.19 -0.93 7.17
C ARG A 212 17.70 -0.16 5.96
N GLY A 213 17.50 -0.70 4.75
CA GLY A 213 18.00 -0.10 3.51
C GLY A 213 17.55 1.33 3.29
N LEU A 214 16.24 1.61 3.46
CA LEU A 214 15.68 2.95 3.29
C LEU A 214 16.22 3.95 4.33
N TYR A 215 16.40 3.51 5.57
CA TYR A 215 17.02 4.36 6.60
C TYR A 215 18.45 4.76 6.23
N TYR A 216 19.25 3.83 5.68
CA TYR A 216 20.60 4.15 5.24
C TYR A 216 20.62 5.07 4.01
N LEU A 217 19.74 4.84 3.05
CA LEU A 217 19.58 5.75 1.90
C LEU A 217 19.21 7.16 2.34
N TYR A 218 18.25 7.29 3.24
CA TYR A 218 17.88 8.58 3.82
C TYR A 218 19.10 9.33 4.42
N ARG A 219 19.94 8.62 5.18
CA ARG A 219 21.14 9.21 5.76
C ARG A 219 22.16 9.65 4.71
N LEU A 220 22.34 8.87 3.65
CA LEU A 220 23.25 9.22 2.55
C LEU A 220 22.80 10.49 1.83
N ILE A 221 21.49 10.65 1.61
CA ILE A 221 20.92 11.82 0.94
C ILE A 221 20.93 13.04 1.88
N GLY A 222 20.37 12.87 3.08
CA GLY A 222 20.06 13.97 3.98
C GLY A 222 21.21 14.43 4.87
N GLU A 223 22.05 13.49 5.35
CA GLU A 223 23.09 13.80 6.33
C GLU A 223 24.48 13.96 5.69
N LYS A 224 24.77 13.19 4.66
CA LYS A 224 26.13 13.07 4.15
C LYS A 224 26.34 13.64 2.75
N SER A 225 25.26 13.87 2.00
CA SER A 225 25.30 14.30 0.59
C SER A 225 26.25 13.43 -0.26
N GLU A 226 26.26 12.12 -0.02
CA GLU A 226 27.11 11.14 -0.69
C GLU A 226 26.53 10.62 -2.01
N ILE A 227 25.34 11.10 -2.41
CA ILE A 227 24.70 10.79 -3.69
C ILE A 227 25.10 11.84 -4.71
N THR A 228 25.75 11.40 -5.78
CA THR A 228 26.29 12.30 -6.81
C THR A 228 25.31 12.54 -7.97
N ASP A 229 24.60 11.49 -8.37
CA ASP A 229 23.64 11.51 -9.47
C ASP A 229 22.60 10.38 -9.33
N GLU A 230 21.71 10.26 -10.31
CA GLU A 230 20.65 9.25 -10.31
C GLU A 230 21.20 7.81 -10.39
N ALA A 231 22.25 7.58 -11.20
CA ALA A 231 22.84 6.24 -11.34
C ALA A 231 23.48 5.78 -10.04
N ASP A 232 24.23 6.67 -9.37
CA ASP A 232 24.81 6.43 -8.05
C ASP A 232 23.71 6.15 -6.99
N PHE A 233 22.60 6.90 -7.05
CA PHE A 233 21.46 6.63 -6.18
C PHE A 233 20.93 5.20 -6.34
N TRP A 234 20.68 4.75 -7.58
CA TRP A 234 20.11 3.42 -7.82
C TRP A 234 21.10 2.30 -7.53
N GLU A 235 22.40 2.51 -7.75
CA GLU A 235 23.44 1.56 -7.30
C GLU A 235 23.40 1.38 -5.77
N LYS A 236 23.38 2.48 -5.04
CA LYS A 236 23.28 2.48 -3.57
C LYS A 236 21.95 1.91 -3.10
N ALA A 237 20.84 2.25 -3.74
CA ALA A 237 19.52 1.70 -3.46
C ALA A 237 19.55 0.16 -3.56
N GLY A 238 20.02 -0.39 -4.66
CA GLY A 238 20.18 -1.83 -4.84
C GLY A 238 21.06 -2.47 -3.77
N LYS A 239 22.23 -1.88 -3.49
CA LYS A 239 23.17 -2.34 -2.49
C LYS A 239 22.59 -2.39 -1.07
N TYR A 240 21.87 -1.35 -0.66
CA TYR A 240 21.31 -1.24 0.70
C TYR A 240 20.00 -2.00 0.88
N THR A 241 19.19 -2.13 -0.15
CA THR A 241 17.93 -2.87 -0.10
C THR A 241 18.07 -4.35 -0.48
N GLY A 242 19.19 -4.72 -1.15
CA GLY A 242 19.44 -6.09 -1.59
C GLY A 242 18.76 -6.48 -2.88
N ILE A 243 18.52 -5.52 -3.77
CA ILE A 243 17.89 -5.71 -5.07
C ILE A 243 18.95 -5.48 -6.17
N PRO A 244 19.10 -6.40 -7.14
CA PRO A 244 18.38 -7.69 -7.28
C PRO A 244 18.91 -8.79 -6.37
N HIS A 245 20.07 -8.59 -5.73
CA HIS A 245 20.74 -9.65 -4.93
C HIS A 245 21.16 -9.16 -3.55
N ILE A 246 20.84 -9.95 -2.53
CA ILE A 246 21.23 -9.66 -1.15
C ILE A 246 22.68 -10.11 -0.93
N SER A 247 23.59 -9.16 -0.70
CA SER A 247 24.99 -9.44 -0.37
C SER A 247 25.15 -10.06 1.03
N LEU A 248 26.23 -10.84 1.24
CA LEU A 248 26.57 -11.38 2.57
C LEU A 248 26.71 -10.28 3.61
N LYS A 249 27.32 -9.15 3.24
CA LYS A 249 27.47 -7.98 4.11
C LYS A 249 26.11 -7.44 4.57
N LYS A 250 25.12 -7.35 3.66
CA LYS A 250 23.76 -6.94 4.01
C LYS A 250 23.09 -7.95 4.94
N LYS A 251 23.20 -9.25 4.67
CA LYS A 251 22.63 -10.30 5.55
C LYS A 251 23.14 -10.20 6.99
N VAL A 252 24.44 -10.00 7.18
CA VAL A 252 25.04 -9.81 8.51
C VAL A 252 24.51 -8.53 9.16
N LYS A 253 24.49 -7.42 8.42
CA LYS A 253 24.01 -6.13 8.93
C LYS A 253 22.55 -6.19 9.35
N ASP A 254 21.68 -6.82 8.55
CA ASP A 254 20.25 -6.98 8.85
C ASP A 254 20.01 -7.83 10.10
N ARG A 255 20.82 -8.89 10.31
CA ARG A 255 20.78 -9.67 11.55
C ARG A 255 21.15 -8.85 12.77
N LEU A 256 22.23 -8.07 12.68
CA LEU A 256 22.66 -7.18 13.77
C LEU A 256 21.58 -6.10 14.07
N THR A 257 21.00 -5.52 13.04
CA THR A 257 19.89 -4.55 13.20
C THR A 257 18.68 -5.19 13.87
N THR A 258 18.34 -6.43 13.50
CA THR A 258 17.22 -7.17 14.12
C THR A 258 17.48 -7.47 15.60
N LEU A 259 18.70 -7.86 15.95
CA LEU A 259 19.10 -8.05 17.34
C LEU A 259 18.99 -6.75 18.13
N TRP A 260 19.57 -5.67 17.63
CA TRP A 260 19.53 -4.37 18.27
C TRP A 260 18.08 -3.85 18.51
N MET A 261 17.16 -4.08 17.55
CA MET A 261 15.75 -3.71 17.69
C MET A 261 14.99 -4.52 18.76
N LYS A 262 15.47 -5.72 19.13
CA LYS A 262 14.88 -6.52 20.22
C LYS A 262 15.26 -6.02 21.61
N PHE A 263 16.32 -5.23 21.73
CA PHE A 263 16.84 -4.70 23.01
C PHE A 263 16.42 -3.23 23.24
N LYS A 264 15.63 -2.66 22.36
CA LYS A 264 14.98 -1.35 22.51
C LYS A 264 13.49 -1.48 22.75
#